data_be8d363b10f441873acdd3cf06b6705a
#
_entry.id   be8d363b10f441873acdd3cf06b6705a
#
_cell.length_a   1.000
_cell.length_b   1.000
_cell.length_c   1.000
_cell.angle_alpha   90.00
_cell.angle_beta   90.00
_cell.angle_gamma   90.00
#
_symmetry.space_group_name_H-M   'P 1'
#
loop_
_entity.id
_entity.type
_entity.pdbx_description
1 polymer ?
#
loop_
_entity_poly.entity_id
_entity_poly.type
_entity_poly.pdbx_seq_one_letter_code
_entity_poly.pdbx_strand_id
1 'polypeptide(L)' 'MKHEMNEGRPKSWDKTKRVYEILYPNGKKEIWKDITARECLTKYENMDPFGNGLKLREIEGKELQLLKVMENGKN' A
#
# COMPACT_ATOMS: atom_id res chain seq x y z
N MET A 1 3.58 29.65 -6.83
CA MET A 1 3.69 28.89 -6.84
C MET A 1 3.17 27.99 -6.09
N LYS A 2 2.19 27.81 -5.85
CA LYS A 2 1.64 26.92 -5.20
C LYS A 2 1.76 25.63 -5.70
N HIS A 3 1.95 25.44 -6.80
CA HIS A 3 2.02 24.10 -7.25
C HIS A 3 3.29 23.43 -6.84
N GLU A 4 4.16 24.18 -6.23
CA GLU A 4 5.28 23.53 -5.72
C GLU A 4 4.92 22.60 -4.66
N MET A 5 3.88 22.87 -3.94
CA MET A 5 3.48 21.95 -2.90
C MET A 5 3.03 20.68 -3.49
N ASN A 6 2.37 20.74 -4.62
CA ASN A 6 1.95 19.52 -5.26
C ASN A 6 3.11 18.74 -5.77
N GLU A 7 4.16 19.42 -6.15
CA GLU A 7 5.31 18.69 -6.64
C GLU A 7 5.98 17.89 -5.56
N GLY A 8 5.87 18.34 -4.33
CA GLY A 8 6.48 17.62 -3.26
C GLY A 8 5.67 16.41 -2.81
N ARG A 9 4.51 16.20 -3.39
CA ARG A 9 3.67 15.10 -2.96
C ARG A 9 3.73 13.94 -3.90
N PRO A 10 3.78 12.72 -3.38
CA PRO A 10 3.71 11.55 -4.24
C PRO A 10 2.36 11.52 -4.93
N LYS A 11 2.32 11.03 -6.14
CA LYS A 11 1.07 10.90 -6.84
C LYS A 11 0.15 9.95 -6.11
N SER A 12 0.70 9.04 -5.34
CA SER A 12 -0.09 8.08 -4.61
C SER A 12 -0.93 8.72 -3.51
N TRP A 13 -0.74 10.01 -3.28
CA TRP A 13 -1.57 10.69 -2.29
C TRP A 13 -2.90 11.16 -2.86
N ASP A 14 -3.18 10.86 -4.10
CA ASP A 14 -4.48 11.17 -4.65
C ASP A 14 -5.47 10.13 -4.10
N LYS A 15 -6.68 10.13 -4.63
CA LYS A 15 -7.73 9.26 -4.11
C LYS A 15 -7.78 7.91 -4.80
N THR A 16 -6.75 7.56 -5.51
CA THR A 16 -6.73 6.29 -6.20
C THR A 16 -6.64 5.14 -5.21
N LYS A 17 -7.51 4.17 -5.36
CA LYS A 17 -7.45 2.98 -4.51
C LYS A 17 -6.39 2.05 -5.04
N ARG A 18 -5.59 1.52 -4.14
CA ARG A 18 -4.46 0.69 -4.51
C ARG A 18 -4.39 -0.54 -3.63
N VAL A 19 -3.40 -1.37 -3.87
CA VAL A 19 -3.20 -2.61 -3.12
C VAL A 19 -1.80 -2.58 -2.55
N TYR A 20 -1.67 -2.92 -1.28
CA TYR A 20 -0.39 -2.89 -0.59
C TYR A 20 -0.14 -4.21 0.12
N GLU A 21 1.13 -4.52 0.28
CA GLU A 21 1.54 -5.72 1.01
C GLU A 21 2.29 -5.29 2.26
N ILE A 22 1.91 -5.86 3.38
CA ILE A 22 2.55 -5.58 4.66
C ILE A 22 3.28 -6.85 5.09
N LEU A 23 4.57 -6.71 5.34
CA LEU A 23 5.38 -7.84 5.78
C LEU A 23 5.75 -7.62 7.23
N TYR A 24 5.39 -8.57 8.06
CA TYR A 24 5.67 -8.52 9.49
C TYR A 24 7.03 -9.10 9.79
N PRO A 25 7.66 -8.70 10.89
CA PRO A 25 8.98 -9.23 11.23
C PRO A 25 9.04 -10.73 11.37
N ASN A 26 7.92 -11.36 11.71
CA ASN A 26 7.90 -12.81 11.87
C ASN A 26 7.68 -13.53 10.56
N GLY A 27 7.66 -12.81 9.44
CA GLY A 27 7.48 -13.42 8.14
C GLY A 27 6.05 -13.47 7.65
N LYS A 28 5.11 -13.08 8.48
CA LYS A 28 3.71 -13.06 8.08
C LYS A 28 3.46 -11.94 7.10
N LYS A 29 2.56 -12.15 6.16
CA LYS A 29 2.20 -11.13 5.18
C LYS A 29 0.71 -10.85 5.23
N GLU A 30 0.37 -9.61 4.91
CA GLU A 30 -1.02 -9.20 4.82
C GLU A 30 -1.19 -8.38 3.57
N ILE A 31 -2.35 -8.48 2.93
CA ILE A 31 -2.64 -7.69 1.74
C ILE A 31 -3.77 -6.74 2.06
N TRP A 32 -3.53 -5.45 1.84
CA TRP A 32 -4.54 -4.42 2.05
C TRP A 32 -5.02 -3.95 0.69
N LYS A 33 -6.30 -4.11 0.40
CA LYS A 33 -6.85 -3.76 -0.89
C LYS A 33 -7.80 -2.59 -0.79
N ASP A 34 -8.00 -1.93 -1.94
CA ASP A 34 -9.00 -0.90 -2.04
C ASP A 34 -8.80 0.22 -1.04
N ILE A 35 -7.59 0.66 -0.91
CA ILE A 35 -7.21 1.65 0.07
C ILE A 35 -6.31 2.68 -0.59
N THR A 36 -6.46 3.95 -0.24
CA THR A 36 -5.60 4.99 -0.79
C THR A 36 -4.23 4.94 -0.10
N ALA A 37 -3.25 5.55 -0.73
CA ALA A 37 -1.91 5.58 -0.16
C ALA A 37 -1.89 6.27 1.19
N ARG A 38 -2.66 7.33 1.31
CA ARG A 38 -2.69 8.07 2.56
C ARG A 38 -3.30 7.23 3.69
N GLU A 39 -4.40 6.56 3.40
CA GLU A 39 -5.03 5.69 4.38
C GLU A 39 -4.11 4.55 4.77
N CYS A 40 -3.41 4.00 3.78
CA CYS A 40 -2.49 2.91 4.02
C CYS A 40 -1.35 3.36 4.91
N LEU A 41 -0.78 4.52 4.64
CA LEU A 41 0.32 5.02 5.42
C LEU A 41 -0.10 5.31 6.86
N THR A 42 -1.27 5.88 7.04
CA THR A 42 -1.79 6.15 8.36
C THR A 42 -1.95 4.86 9.15
N LYS A 43 -2.52 3.85 8.52
CA LYS A 43 -2.73 2.57 9.17
C LYS A 43 -1.39 1.92 9.52
N TYR A 44 -0.44 1.99 8.58
CA TYR A 44 0.88 1.43 8.79
C TYR A 44 1.58 2.10 9.97
N GLU A 45 1.51 3.42 10.04
CA GLU A 45 2.16 4.15 11.12
C GLU A 45 1.52 3.86 12.47
N ASN A 46 0.21 3.66 12.48
CA ASN A 46 -0.45 3.30 13.73
C ASN A 46 -0.06 1.91 14.20
N MET A 47 0.23 1.02 13.28
CA MET A 47 0.62 -0.33 13.63
C MET A 47 2.07 -0.43 14.06
N ASP A 48 2.92 0.43 13.51
CA ASP A 48 4.35 0.36 13.82
C ASP A 48 4.91 1.77 14.03
N PRO A 49 4.45 2.47 15.05
CA PRO A 49 4.84 3.86 15.26
C PRO A 49 6.33 4.04 15.55
N PHE A 50 7.00 2.99 15.98
CA PHE A 50 8.41 3.09 16.33
C PHE A 50 9.33 2.39 15.36
N GLY A 51 8.81 1.93 14.23
CA GLY A 51 9.66 1.31 13.23
C GLY A 51 10.26 0.00 13.67
N ASN A 52 9.45 -0.91 14.18
CA ASN A 52 9.93 -2.17 14.72
C ASN A 52 10.07 -3.27 13.67
N GLY A 53 10.09 -2.93 12.41
CA GLY A 53 10.39 -3.92 11.40
C GLY A 53 9.25 -4.25 10.45
N LEU A 54 8.12 -3.57 10.60
CA LEU A 54 7.03 -3.76 9.67
C LEU A 54 7.41 -3.14 8.34
N LYS A 55 7.20 -3.84 7.24
CA LYS A 55 7.56 -3.33 5.92
C LYS A 55 6.33 -3.19 5.05
N LEU A 56 6.34 -2.15 4.23
CA LEU A 56 5.20 -1.81 3.39
C LEU A 56 5.67 -1.64 1.96
N ARG A 57 4.95 -2.21 1.00
CA ARG A 57 5.23 -1.92 -0.40
C ARG A 57 3.93 -1.96 -1.18
N GLU A 58 3.90 -1.22 -2.26
CA GLU A 58 2.74 -1.20 -3.12
C GLU A 58 2.84 -2.34 -4.14
N ILE A 59 1.73 -3.03 -4.39
CA ILE A 59 1.68 -4.07 -5.39
C ILE A 59 1.16 -3.46 -6.67
N GLU A 60 1.93 -3.58 -7.75
CA GLU A 60 1.53 -3.00 -9.02
C GLU A 60 2.04 -3.85 -10.17
N GLY A 61 1.63 -3.51 -11.37
CA GLY A 61 2.09 -4.20 -12.55
C GLY A 61 1.63 -5.64 -12.62
N LYS A 62 2.55 -6.50 -13.00
CA LYS A 62 2.23 -7.91 -13.17
C LYS A 62 1.81 -8.56 -11.88
N GLU A 63 2.41 -8.14 -10.80
CA GLU A 63 2.09 -8.70 -9.51
C GLU A 63 0.64 -8.42 -9.14
N LEU A 64 0.19 -7.22 -9.43
CA LEU A 64 -1.20 -6.86 -9.18
C LEU A 64 -2.14 -7.68 -10.05
N GLN A 65 -1.77 -7.89 -11.30
CA GLN A 65 -2.58 -8.69 -12.19
C GLN A 65 -2.66 -10.12 -11.72
N LEU A 66 -1.57 -10.69 -11.26
CA LEU A 66 -1.57 -12.05 -10.75
C LEU A 66 -2.48 -12.16 -9.52
N LEU A 67 -2.43 -11.18 -8.67
CA LEU A 67 -3.28 -11.19 -7.49
C LEU A 67 -4.74 -11.20 -7.87
N LYS A 68 -5.12 -10.38 -8.84
CA LYS A 68 -6.50 -10.31 -9.29
C LYS A 68 -6.94 -11.62 -9.95
N VAL A 69 -6.06 -12.21 -10.72
CA VAL A 69 -6.38 -13.47 -11.37
C VAL A 69 -6.58 -14.56 -10.34
N MET A 70 -5.73 -14.60 -9.33
CA MET A 70 -5.86 -15.59 -8.30
C MET A 70 -7.18 -15.45 -7.54
N GLU A 71 -7.59 -14.23 -7.28
CA GLU A 71 -8.85 -14.02 -6.61
C GLU A 71 -10.03 -14.45 -7.46
N ASN A 72 -9.98 -14.12 -8.74
CA ASN A 72 -11.05 -14.50 -9.63
C ASN A 72 -11.04 -16.01 -9.89
N GLY A 73 -9.87 -16.58 -9.93
CA GLY A 73 -9.75 -17.99 -10.22
C GLY A 73 -10.28 -18.90 -9.14
N LYS A 74 -10.53 -18.34 -7.98
CA LYS A 74 -11.07 -19.15 -6.92
C LYS A 74 -12.50 -19.54 -7.17
N ASN A 75 -13.13 -18.79 -8.01
CA ASN A 75 -14.50 -19.13 -8.34
C ASN A 75 -14.56 -20.21 -9.40
#